data_c9faf558df5b4524cf047720b6ad7530
#
_entry.id   c9faf558df5b4524cf047720b6ad7530
#
_cell.length_a   1.000
_cell.length_b   1.000
_cell.length_c   1.000
_cell.angle_alpha   90.00
_cell.angle_beta   90.00
_cell.angle_gamma   90.00
#
_symmetry.space_group_name_H-M   'P 1'
#
loop_
_entity.id
_entity.type
_entity.pdbx_description
1 polymer ?
#
loop_
_entity_poly.entity_id
_entity_poly.type
_entity_poly.pdbx_seq_one_letter_code
_entity_poly.pdbx_strand_id
1 'polypeptide(L)'
;MIVAALLLAVQVIAQNPRLERLDPDTRSAVTIVVDSARGAGLPVEPLIQRALEGTSKGAAGARIVAAVRRLAADLGAARVALGTGASTPELEAGVAALRAGATPQVIAHLRDVRRPPLTIALSVLADLVASGVPADSAATAVLALAPKARDADLVEFRRAVEHDIALGAPPGAATSVRVNAGADFGNSSGSPGTVPRPRRP
;
A
#
# COMPACT_ATOMS: atom_id res chain seq x y z
N MET A 1 27.67 -19.19 50.04
CA MET A 1 28.27 -18.61 48.82
C MET A 1 27.48 -19.17 47.64
N ILE A 2 26.57 -18.39 47.12
CA ILE A 2 25.73 -18.77 45.96
C ILE A 2 26.33 -18.02 44.76
N VAL A 3 26.95 -18.78 43.86
CA VAL A 3 27.50 -18.28 42.61
C VAL A 3 26.33 -18.18 41.62
N ALA A 4 25.82 -16.98 41.39
CA ALA A 4 24.84 -16.75 40.32
C ALA A 4 25.56 -16.81 38.97
N ALA A 5 25.39 -17.90 38.24
CA ALA A 5 25.81 -18.04 36.85
C ALA A 5 24.90 -17.21 35.98
N LEU A 6 25.40 -16.05 35.52
CA LEU A 6 24.76 -15.20 34.54
C LEU A 6 24.89 -15.90 33.16
N LEU A 7 23.87 -16.63 32.73
CA LEU A 7 23.75 -17.17 31.39
C LEU A 7 23.49 -16.00 30.42
N LEU A 8 24.53 -15.48 29.79
CA LEU A 8 24.41 -14.66 28.59
C LEU A 8 23.84 -15.58 27.48
N ALA A 9 22.54 -15.50 27.25
CA ALA A 9 21.94 -16.04 26.05
C ALA A 9 22.43 -15.20 24.86
N VAL A 10 23.48 -15.65 24.20
CA VAL A 10 23.85 -15.16 22.88
C VAL A 10 22.73 -15.59 21.95
N GLN A 11 21.82 -14.67 21.66
CA GLN A 11 20.85 -14.88 20.60
C GLN A 11 21.63 -14.96 19.29
N VAL A 12 21.77 -16.17 18.77
CA VAL A 12 22.23 -16.39 17.41
C VAL A 12 21.18 -15.77 16.51
N ILE A 13 21.48 -14.55 16.07
CA ILE A 13 20.67 -13.86 15.06
C ILE A 13 20.72 -14.74 13.83
N ALA A 14 19.63 -15.40 13.49
CA ALA A 14 19.52 -16.25 12.31
C ALA A 14 19.82 -15.38 11.09
N GLN A 15 21.06 -15.45 10.62
CA GLN A 15 21.47 -14.73 9.41
C GLN A 15 20.65 -15.27 8.24
N ASN A 16 19.98 -14.38 7.50
CA ASN A 16 19.23 -14.79 6.33
C ASN A 16 20.24 -15.18 5.23
N PRO A 17 20.35 -16.48 4.83
CA PRO A 17 21.35 -16.94 3.89
C PRO A 17 21.26 -16.25 2.52
N ARG A 18 20.12 -15.68 2.20
CA ARG A 18 19.92 -14.91 0.96
C ARG A 18 20.76 -13.62 0.92
N LEU A 19 21.11 -13.05 2.06
CA LEU A 19 21.95 -11.87 2.18
C LEU A 19 23.45 -12.18 1.96
N GLU A 20 23.86 -13.43 1.88
CA GLU A 20 25.23 -13.84 1.56
C GLU A 20 25.68 -13.40 0.16
N ARG A 21 24.73 -13.04 -0.70
CA ARG A 21 24.98 -12.46 -2.03
C ARG A 21 25.51 -11.01 -1.99
N LEU A 22 25.37 -10.33 -0.85
CA LEU A 22 25.92 -9.00 -0.66
C LEU A 22 27.39 -9.09 -0.21
N ASP A 23 28.17 -8.08 -0.51
CA ASP A 23 29.49 -7.91 0.08
C ASP A 23 29.38 -7.82 1.63
N PRO A 24 30.45 -8.17 2.38
CA PRO A 24 30.38 -8.28 3.84
C PRO A 24 29.91 -7.00 4.55
N ASP A 25 30.34 -5.82 4.10
CA ASP A 25 30.01 -4.55 4.73
C ASP A 25 28.55 -4.17 4.48
N THR A 26 28.10 -4.30 3.24
CA THR A 26 26.68 -4.07 2.86
C THR A 26 25.77 -5.05 3.58
N ARG A 27 26.15 -6.32 3.67
CA ARG A 27 25.40 -7.35 4.39
C ARG A 27 25.21 -6.99 5.86
N SER A 28 26.31 -6.64 6.53
CA SER A 28 26.28 -6.22 7.93
C SER A 28 25.33 -5.05 8.15
N ALA A 29 25.45 -3.99 7.33
CA ALA A 29 24.61 -2.80 7.43
C ALA A 29 23.13 -3.10 7.15
N VAL A 30 22.81 -3.95 6.16
CA VAL A 30 21.42 -4.38 5.85
C VAL A 30 20.86 -5.21 6.98
N THR A 31 21.63 -6.14 7.55
CA THR A 31 21.21 -6.98 8.69
C THR A 31 20.78 -6.11 9.87
N ILE A 32 21.52 -5.09 10.21
CA ILE A 32 21.18 -4.15 11.30
C ILE A 32 19.79 -3.51 11.04
N VAL A 33 19.52 -3.07 9.80
CA VAL A 33 18.22 -2.48 9.46
C VAL A 33 17.09 -3.49 9.53
N VAL A 34 17.31 -4.70 9.03
CA VAL A 34 16.34 -5.81 9.07
C VAL A 34 15.99 -6.19 10.49
N ASP A 35 17.00 -6.28 11.38
CA ASP A 35 16.79 -6.64 12.79
C ASP A 35 16.06 -5.53 13.55
N SER A 36 16.39 -4.27 13.28
CA SER A 36 15.67 -3.11 13.83
C SER A 36 14.20 -3.11 13.38
N ALA A 37 13.93 -3.37 12.09
CA ALA A 37 12.58 -3.47 11.56
C ALA A 37 11.80 -4.63 12.20
N ARG A 38 12.44 -5.79 12.39
CA ARG A 38 11.85 -6.95 13.08
C ARG A 38 11.48 -6.60 14.52
N GLY A 39 12.37 -5.95 15.25
CA GLY A 39 12.11 -5.47 16.61
C GLY A 39 10.96 -4.47 16.69
N ALA A 40 10.74 -3.68 15.64
CA ALA A 40 9.60 -2.78 15.49
C ALA A 40 8.31 -3.44 14.96
N GLY A 41 8.30 -4.77 14.77
CA GLY A 41 7.13 -5.50 14.24
C GLY A 41 6.84 -5.23 12.76
N LEU A 42 7.81 -4.70 12.00
CA LEU A 42 7.65 -4.47 10.56
C LEU A 42 7.97 -5.74 9.76
N PRO A 43 7.37 -5.91 8.57
CA PRO A 43 7.71 -7.02 7.69
C PRO A 43 9.14 -6.84 7.17
N VAL A 44 9.95 -7.89 7.35
CA VAL A 44 11.37 -7.89 6.95
C VAL A 44 11.59 -8.37 5.52
N GLU A 45 10.67 -9.16 4.99
CA GLU A 45 10.82 -9.73 3.64
C GLU A 45 10.94 -8.65 2.54
N PRO A 46 10.14 -7.57 2.53
CA PRO A 46 10.31 -6.48 1.56
C PRO A 46 11.69 -5.82 1.63
N LEU A 47 12.29 -5.74 2.82
CA LEU A 47 13.63 -5.16 3.02
C LEU A 47 14.71 -6.06 2.41
N ILE A 48 14.61 -7.37 2.65
CA ILE A 48 15.51 -8.36 2.07
C ILE A 48 15.42 -8.36 0.55
N GLN A 49 14.20 -8.38 0.00
CA GLN A 49 13.97 -8.29 -1.44
C GLN A 49 14.59 -7.03 -2.04
N ARG A 50 14.44 -5.89 -1.37
CA ARG A 50 15.02 -4.62 -1.83
C ARG A 50 16.54 -4.67 -1.89
N ALA A 51 17.20 -5.30 -0.89
CA ALA A 51 18.64 -5.49 -0.89
C ALA A 51 19.10 -6.38 -2.06
N LEU A 52 18.41 -7.51 -2.28
CA LEU A 52 18.72 -8.46 -3.35
C LEU A 52 18.48 -7.86 -4.74
N GLU A 53 17.42 -7.06 -4.91
CA GLU A 53 17.17 -6.30 -6.14
C GLU A 53 18.32 -5.34 -6.44
N GLY A 54 18.80 -4.60 -5.43
CA GLY A 54 19.95 -3.71 -5.59
C GLY A 54 21.20 -4.46 -6.05
N THR A 55 21.47 -5.61 -5.45
CA THR A 55 22.60 -6.48 -5.83
C THR A 55 22.47 -7.00 -7.26
N SER A 56 21.29 -7.49 -7.65
CA SER A 56 21.05 -8.00 -9.00
C SER A 56 21.21 -6.93 -10.09
N LYS A 57 20.96 -5.67 -9.73
CA LYS A 57 21.16 -4.49 -10.59
C LYS A 57 22.58 -3.92 -10.55
N GLY A 58 23.50 -4.54 -9.81
CA GLY A 58 24.87 -4.07 -9.66
C GLY A 58 25.00 -2.73 -8.92
N ALA A 59 24.04 -2.38 -8.05
CA ALA A 59 24.10 -1.13 -7.30
C ALA A 59 25.22 -1.15 -6.25
N ALA A 60 25.88 -0.01 -6.05
CA ALA A 60 26.89 0.13 -4.98
C ALA A 60 26.25 -0.12 -3.60
N GLY A 61 27.01 -0.77 -2.69
CA GLY A 61 26.53 -1.18 -1.36
C GLY A 61 25.92 -0.04 -0.57
N ALA A 62 26.52 1.15 -0.56
CA ALA A 62 25.97 2.33 0.10
C ALA A 62 24.56 2.72 -0.42
N ARG A 63 24.31 2.55 -1.74
CA ARG A 63 23.01 2.81 -2.36
C ARG A 63 21.98 1.76 -1.96
N ILE A 64 22.40 0.51 -1.86
CA ILE A 64 21.55 -0.61 -1.38
C ILE A 64 21.10 -0.31 0.06
N VAL A 65 22.04 -0.04 0.96
CA VAL A 65 21.77 0.28 2.37
C VAL A 65 20.82 1.48 2.50
N ALA A 66 21.05 2.55 1.74
CA ALA A 66 20.19 3.73 1.74
C ALA A 66 18.75 3.39 1.29
N ALA A 67 18.60 2.56 0.24
CA ALA A 67 17.29 2.13 -0.26
C ALA A 67 16.54 1.26 0.75
N VAL A 68 17.23 0.35 1.44
CA VAL A 68 16.65 -0.50 2.49
C VAL A 68 16.22 0.33 3.71
N ARG A 69 17.05 1.28 4.16
CA ARG A 69 16.72 2.20 5.26
C ARG A 69 15.48 3.03 4.92
N ARG A 70 15.42 3.57 3.70
CA ARG A 70 14.27 4.34 3.24
C ARG A 70 13.00 3.52 3.26
N LEU A 71 13.05 2.28 2.74
CA LEU A 71 11.88 1.39 2.77
C LEU A 71 11.45 1.03 4.20
N ALA A 72 12.39 0.81 5.12
CA ALA A 72 12.07 0.56 6.52
C ALA A 72 11.36 1.77 7.17
N ALA A 73 11.82 3.00 6.89
CA ALA A 73 11.16 4.22 7.35
C ALA A 73 9.75 4.38 6.77
N ASP A 74 9.58 4.12 5.46
CA ASP A 74 8.28 4.19 4.78
C ASP A 74 7.30 3.16 5.35
N LEU A 75 7.74 1.92 5.62
CA LEU A 75 6.94 0.89 6.29
C LEU A 75 6.55 1.30 7.71
N GLY A 76 7.45 1.94 8.44
CA GLY A 76 7.16 2.51 9.76
C GLY A 76 6.08 3.58 9.69
N ALA A 77 6.17 4.51 8.75
CA ALA A 77 5.16 5.54 8.52
C ALA A 77 3.79 4.95 8.13
N ALA A 78 3.78 3.96 7.23
CA ALA A 78 2.56 3.23 6.87
C ALA A 78 1.95 2.51 8.09
N ARG A 79 2.77 1.89 8.95
CA ARG A 79 2.32 1.23 10.19
C ARG A 79 1.65 2.21 11.15
N VAL A 80 2.22 3.41 11.30
CA VAL A 80 1.63 4.45 12.16
C VAL A 80 0.25 4.86 11.63
N ALA A 81 0.10 5.04 10.32
CA ALA A 81 -1.17 5.45 9.72
C ALA A 81 -2.23 4.34 9.72
N LEU A 82 -1.83 3.10 9.38
CA LEU A 82 -2.72 1.95 9.28
C LEU A 82 -3.02 1.27 10.62
N GLY A 83 -2.16 1.46 11.62
CA GLY A 83 -2.27 0.80 12.92
C GLY A 83 -1.54 -0.55 12.98
N THR A 84 -1.44 -1.12 14.20
CA THR A 84 -0.66 -2.32 14.49
C THR A 84 -1.21 -3.60 13.87
N GLY A 85 -2.51 -3.64 13.55
CA GLY A 85 -3.18 -4.80 12.93
C GLY A 85 -3.01 -4.89 11.41
N ALA A 86 -2.36 -3.90 10.77
CA ALA A 86 -2.19 -3.91 9.32
C ALA A 86 -1.34 -5.09 8.84
N SER A 87 -1.83 -5.78 7.83
CA SER A 87 -1.13 -6.89 7.16
C SER A 87 0.04 -6.39 6.31
N THR A 88 0.97 -7.28 5.96
CA THR A 88 2.09 -6.94 5.06
C THR A 88 1.62 -6.34 3.72
N PRO A 89 0.64 -6.93 3.00
CA PRO A 89 0.12 -6.30 1.77
C PRO A 89 -0.46 -4.90 1.99
N GLU A 90 -1.13 -4.65 3.11
CA GLU A 90 -1.64 -3.31 3.42
C GLU A 90 -0.52 -2.31 3.70
N LEU A 91 0.54 -2.73 4.40
CA LEU A 91 1.71 -1.89 4.63
C LEU A 91 2.42 -1.53 3.33
N GLU A 92 2.60 -2.49 2.43
CA GLU A 92 3.21 -2.27 1.13
C GLU A 92 2.37 -1.32 0.25
N ALA A 93 1.05 -1.52 0.22
CA ALA A 93 0.13 -0.62 -0.47
C ALA A 93 0.12 0.77 0.18
N GLY A 94 0.20 0.86 1.51
CA GLY A 94 0.34 2.11 2.25
C GLY A 94 1.63 2.85 1.89
N VAL A 95 2.75 2.15 1.78
CA VAL A 95 4.03 2.72 1.29
C VAL A 95 3.88 3.24 -0.13
N ALA A 96 3.22 2.51 -1.03
CA ALA A 96 2.97 2.96 -2.39
C ALA A 96 2.13 4.24 -2.42
N ALA A 97 1.07 4.30 -1.62
CA ALA A 97 0.22 5.49 -1.50
C ALA A 97 0.98 6.71 -0.94
N LEU A 98 1.79 6.52 0.12
CA LEU A 98 2.63 7.59 0.69
C LEU A 98 3.64 8.13 -0.34
N ARG A 99 4.29 7.24 -1.09
CA ARG A 99 5.24 7.62 -2.16
C ARG A 99 4.56 8.31 -3.33
N ALA A 100 3.31 7.99 -3.60
CA ALA A 100 2.50 8.68 -4.59
C ALA A 100 2.05 10.08 -4.12
N GLY A 101 2.23 10.43 -2.84
CA GLY A 101 1.90 11.74 -2.30
C GLY A 101 0.66 11.76 -1.39
N ALA A 102 0.09 10.60 -1.07
CA ALA A 102 -0.93 10.52 -0.02
C ALA A 102 -0.33 10.91 1.33
N THR A 103 -1.10 11.61 2.15
CA THR A 103 -0.67 11.94 3.51
C THR A 103 -1.02 10.81 4.49
N PRO A 104 -0.30 10.66 5.62
CA PRO A 104 -0.67 9.72 6.66
C PRO A 104 -2.12 9.90 7.15
N GLN A 105 -2.63 11.14 7.15
CA GLN A 105 -4.00 11.46 7.53
C GLN A 105 -5.04 10.88 6.57
N VAL A 106 -4.77 10.91 5.26
CA VAL A 106 -5.62 10.26 4.23
C VAL A 106 -5.70 8.76 4.48
N ILE A 107 -4.56 8.11 4.76
CA ILE A 107 -4.51 6.66 5.03
C ILE A 107 -5.26 6.33 6.33
N ALA A 108 -5.07 7.12 7.39
CA ALA A 108 -5.80 6.94 8.64
C ALA A 108 -7.31 7.12 8.44
N HIS A 109 -7.74 8.15 7.70
CA HIS A 109 -9.14 8.37 7.39
C HIS A 109 -9.73 7.20 6.58
N LEU A 110 -8.99 6.67 5.60
CA LEU A 110 -9.41 5.50 4.84
C LEU A 110 -9.64 4.28 5.74
N ARG A 111 -8.77 4.04 6.71
CA ARG A 111 -8.92 3.00 7.73
C ARG A 111 -10.19 3.20 8.57
N ASP A 112 -10.53 4.45 8.88
CA ASP A 112 -11.67 4.76 9.74
C ASP A 112 -13.01 4.59 8.99
N VAL A 113 -13.04 4.81 7.67
CA VAL A 113 -14.26 4.74 6.86
C VAL A 113 -14.46 3.40 6.14
N ARG A 114 -13.42 2.56 6.05
CA ARG A 114 -13.49 1.27 5.37
C ARG A 114 -12.92 0.16 6.25
N ARG A 115 -13.64 -0.98 6.28
CA ARG A 115 -13.14 -2.18 6.96
C ARG A 115 -11.96 -2.80 6.17
N PRO A 116 -10.93 -3.35 6.86
CA PRO A 116 -9.87 -4.11 6.22
C PRO A 116 -10.43 -5.30 5.39
N PRO A 117 -9.72 -5.71 4.33
CA PRO A 117 -8.42 -5.22 3.90
C PRO A 117 -8.49 -3.90 3.11
N LEU A 118 -7.48 -3.04 3.32
CA LEU A 118 -7.37 -1.73 2.66
C LEU A 118 -6.47 -1.77 1.42
N THR A 119 -5.88 -2.91 1.11
CA THR A 119 -4.87 -3.07 0.05
C THR A 119 -5.34 -2.50 -1.28
N ILE A 120 -6.54 -2.84 -1.73
CA ILE A 120 -7.06 -2.38 -3.04
C ILE A 120 -7.32 -0.88 -3.03
N ALA A 121 -7.94 -0.34 -1.99
CA ALA A 121 -8.20 1.09 -1.92
C ALA A 121 -6.91 1.93 -1.93
N LEU A 122 -5.87 1.49 -1.20
CA LEU A 122 -4.55 2.12 -1.17
C LEU A 122 -3.83 1.99 -2.52
N SER A 123 -3.92 0.83 -3.18
CA SER A 123 -3.34 0.63 -4.51
C SER A 123 -4.02 1.51 -5.55
N VAL A 124 -5.37 1.58 -5.54
CA VAL A 124 -6.13 2.45 -6.45
C VAL A 124 -5.73 3.91 -6.27
N LEU A 125 -5.56 4.38 -5.03
CA LEU A 125 -5.09 5.74 -4.76
C LEU A 125 -3.69 5.99 -5.38
N ALA A 126 -2.75 5.06 -5.19
CA ALA A 126 -1.40 5.18 -5.75
C ALA A 126 -1.41 5.14 -7.29
N ASP A 127 -2.20 4.26 -7.88
CA ASP A 127 -2.31 4.08 -9.34
C ASP A 127 -2.93 5.32 -10.01
N LEU A 128 -3.97 5.93 -9.42
CA LEU A 128 -4.57 7.17 -9.91
C LEU A 128 -3.53 8.30 -9.97
N VAL A 129 -2.72 8.44 -8.92
CA VAL A 129 -1.66 9.46 -8.91
C VAL A 129 -0.60 9.14 -9.96
N ALA A 130 -0.21 7.88 -10.10
CA ALA A 130 0.73 7.44 -11.14
C ALA A 130 0.20 7.72 -12.56
N SER A 131 -1.13 7.72 -12.74
CA SER A 131 -1.81 8.08 -14.00
C SER A 131 -1.96 9.59 -14.19
N GLY A 132 -1.38 10.42 -13.31
CA GLY A 132 -1.38 11.87 -13.42
C GLY A 132 -2.53 12.59 -12.68
N VAL A 133 -3.35 11.87 -11.93
CA VAL A 133 -4.38 12.51 -11.09
C VAL A 133 -3.69 13.21 -9.91
N PRO A 134 -3.99 14.48 -9.62
CA PRO A 134 -3.47 15.16 -8.44
C PRO A 134 -3.75 14.36 -7.16
N ALA A 135 -2.77 14.24 -6.25
CA ALA A 135 -2.87 13.40 -5.06
C ALA A 135 -4.10 13.72 -4.19
N ASP A 136 -4.42 14.99 -4.02
CA ASP A 136 -5.60 15.42 -3.26
C ASP A 136 -6.92 15.01 -3.94
N SER A 137 -6.97 15.08 -5.28
CA SER A 137 -8.14 14.65 -6.07
C SER A 137 -8.31 13.13 -5.98
N ALA A 138 -7.23 12.37 -6.10
CA ALA A 138 -7.23 10.93 -5.96
C ALA A 138 -7.67 10.50 -4.53
N ALA A 139 -7.14 11.17 -3.51
CA ALA A 139 -7.52 10.92 -2.11
C ALA A 139 -9.01 11.21 -1.87
N THR A 140 -9.49 12.36 -2.32
CA THR A 140 -10.91 12.73 -2.20
C THR A 140 -11.81 11.71 -2.88
N ALA A 141 -11.46 11.28 -4.10
CA ALA A 141 -12.22 10.28 -4.86
C ALA A 141 -12.29 8.94 -4.14
N VAL A 142 -11.13 8.43 -3.71
CA VAL A 142 -11.07 7.12 -3.02
C VAL A 142 -11.81 7.18 -1.68
N LEU A 143 -11.66 8.24 -0.90
CA LEU A 143 -12.38 8.41 0.37
C LEU A 143 -13.91 8.51 0.18
N ALA A 144 -14.37 9.13 -0.89
CA ALA A 144 -15.79 9.24 -1.19
C ALA A 144 -16.43 7.88 -1.56
N LEU A 145 -15.67 7.02 -2.27
CA LEU A 145 -16.14 5.72 -2.72
C LEU A 145 -15.93 4.60 -1.69
N ALA A 146 -14.83 4.64 -0.94
CA ALA A 146 -14.39 3.58 -0.05
C ALA A 146 -15.44 3.06 0.95
N PRO A 147 -16.34 3.88 1.53
CA PRO A 147 -17.34 3.39 2.49
C PRO A 147 -18.41 2.49 1.86
N LYS A 148 -18.66 2.63 0.57
CA LYS A 148 -19.81 2.00 -0.13
C LYS A 148 -19.36 1.00 -1.22
N ALA A 149 -18.20 1.24 -1.84
CA ALA A 149 -17.71 0.47 -2.96
C ALA A 149 -17.04 -0.83 -2.50
N ARG A 150 -17.26 -1.92 -3.23
CA ARG A 150 -16.47 -3.15 -3.12
C ARG A 150 -15.10 -2.95 -3.76
N ASP A 151 -14.17 -3.86 -3.51
CA ASP A 151 -12.84 -3.81 -4.13
C ASP A 151 -12.91 -3.84 -5.67
N ALA A 152 -13.81 -4.64 -6.23
CA ALA A 152 -14.03 -4.69 -7.67
C ALA A 152 -14.52 -3.35 -8.25
N ASP A 153 -15.38 -2.65 -7.51
CA ASP A 153 -15.92 -1.35 -7.93
C ASP A 153 -14.83 -0.26 -7.92
N LEU A 154 -13.92 -0.32 -6.95
CA LEU A 154 -12.74 0.57 -6.90
C LEU A 154 -11.76 0.31 -8.05
N VAL A 155 -11.53 -0.95 -8.40
CA VAL A 155 -10.69 -1.32 -9.55
C VAL A 155 -11.32 -0.85 -10.86
N GLU A 156 -12.64 -1.01 -11.01
CA GLU A 156 -13.35 -0.54 -12.19
C GLU A 156 -13.34 0.99 -12.30
N PHE A 157 -13.55 1.68 -11.19
CA PHE A 157 -13.42 3.13 -11.12
C PHE A 157 -12.05 3.59 -11.62
N ARG A 158 -10.96 2.98 -11.12
CA ARG A 158 -9.60 3.29 -11.57
C ARG A 158 -9.45 3.10 -13.08
N ARG A 159 -9.88 1.93 -13.61
CA ARG A 159 -9.79 1.62 -15.04
C ARG A 159 -10.56 2.62 -15.90
N ALA A 160 -11.75 3.04 -15.44
CA ALA A 160 -12.55 4.03 -16.15
C ALA A 160 -11.86 5.40 -16.19
N VAL A 161 -11.24 5.84 -15.09
CA VAL A 161 -10.46 7.08 -15.05
C VAL A 161 -9.25 6.99 -15.97
N GLU A 162 -8.48 5.91 -15.90
CA GLU A 162 -7.30 5.67 -16.76
C GLU A 162 -7.68 5.67 -18.25
N HIS A 163 -8.82 5.05 -18.58
CA HIS A 163 -9.33 5.05 -19.95
C HIS A 163 -9.68 6.45 -20.43
N ASP A 164 -10.38 7.24 -19.64
CA ASP A 164 -10.73 8.63 -20.01
C ASP A 164 -9.47 9.50 -20.19
N ILE A 165 -8.47 9.31 -19.34
CA ILE A 165 -7.17 9.98 -19.47
C ILE A 165 -6.48 9.58 -20.79
N ALA A 166 -6.51 8.29 -21.13
CA ALA A 166 -5.93 7.78 -22.39
C ALA A 166 -6.65 8.36 -23.62
N LEU A 167 -7.93 8.70 -23.51
CA LEU A 167 -8.71 9.41 -24.53
C LEU A 167 -8.51 10.94 -24.55
N GLY A 168 -7.62 11.46 -23.68
CA GLY A 168 -7.26 12.88 -23.65
C GLY A 168 -7.99 13.71 -22.61
N ALA A 169 -8.79 13.12 -21.74
CA ALA A 169 -9.42 13.86 -20.66
C ALA A 169 -8.38 14.33 -19.63
N PRO A 170 -8.50 15.58 -19.11
CA PRO A 170 -7.66 16.03 -18.01
C PRO A 170 -7.86 15.12 -16.77
N PRO A 171 -6.78 14.62 -16.12
CA PRO A 171 -6.88 13.59 -15.07
C PRO A 171 -7.82 13.96 -13.91
N GLY A 172 -7.78 15.19 -13.43
CA GLY A 172 -8.67 15.67 -12.37
C GLY A 172 -10.15 15.69 -12.80
N ALA A 173 -10.43 16.09 -14.05
CA ALA A 173 -11.80 16.11 -14.60
C ALA A 173 -12.35 14.68 -14.79
N ALA A 174 -11.55 13.78 -15.37
CA ALA A 174 -11.90 12.37 -15.50
C ALA A 174 -12.28 11.75 -14.15
N THR A 175 -11.45 12.00 -13.13
CA THR A 175 -11.69 11.51 -11.77
C THR A 175 -13.02 12.04 -11.21
N SER A 176 -13.27 13.36 -11.31
CA SER A 176 -14.49 13.98 -10.76
C SER A 176 -15.76 13.47 -11.44
N VAL A 177 -15.75 13.32 -12.77
CA VAL A 177 -16.87 12.77 -13.53
C VAL A 177 -17.19 11.34 -13.09
N ARG A 178 -16.16 10.50 -12.92
CA ARG A 178 -16.35 9.10 -12.54
C ARG A 178 -16.77 8.93 -11.07
N VAL A 179 -16.31 9.78 -10.15
CA VAL A 179 -16.82 9.80 -8.77
C VAL A 179 -18.31 10.11 -8.73
N ASN A 180 -18.76 11.14 -9.46
CA ASN A 180 -20.17 11.53 -9.50
C ASN A 180 -21.04 10.42 -10.10
N ALA A 181 -20.59 9.76 -11.17
CA ALA A 181 -21.27 8.60 -11.74
C ALA A 181 -21.28 7.38 -10.79
N GLY A 182 -20.21 7.20 -10.01
CA GLY A 182 -20.09 6.10 -9.03
C GLY A 182 -20.84 6.35 -7.73
N ALA A 183 -21.23 7.57 -7.42
CA ALA A 183 -22.09 7.85 -6.27
C ALA A 183 -23.48 7.17 -6.40
N ASP A 184 -23.87 6.82 -7.61
CA ASP A 184 -25.13 6.10 -7.90
C ASP A 184 -25.03 4.58 -7.70
N PHE A 185 -23.84 3.99 -7.49
CA PHE A 185 -23.70 2.55 -7.23
C PHE A 185 -24.42 2.08 -5.96
N GLY A 186 -24.72 2.97 -5.02
CA GLY A 186 -25.47 2.67 -3.81
C GLY A 186 -26.99 2.61 -4.02
N ASN A 187 -27.53 3.09 -5.15
CA ASN A 187 -28.97 3.25 -5.37
C ASN A 187 -29.57 2.28 -6.39
N SER A 188 -28.76 1.45 -7.05
CA SER A 188 -29.25 0.53 -8.10
C SER A 188 -29.59 -0.89 -7.62
N SER A 189 -29.67 -1.15 -6.31
CA SER A 189 -30.19 -2.40 -5.75
C SER A 189 -31.68 -2.30 -5.41
N GLY A 190 -32.53 -1.96 -6.39
CA GLY A 190 -33.97 -1.87 -6.13
C GLY A 190 -34.81 -1.57 -7.36
N SER A 191 -35.06 -2.53 -8.17
CA SER A 191 -36.33 -3.00 -8.75
C SER A 191 -36.11 -3.63 -10.12
N PRO A 192 -36.39 -4.92 -10.30
CA PRO A 192 -36.66 -5.42 -11.64
C PRO A 192 -37.97 -4.76 -12.10
N GLY A 193 -37.83 -3.90 -13.12
CA GLY A 193 -38.96 -3.23 -13.73
C GLY A 193 -40.09 -4.24 -14.07
N THR A 194 -41.24 -4.04 -13.44
CA THR A 194 -42.46 -4.72 -13.79
C THR A 194 -42.82 -4.36 -15.23
N VAL A 195 -42.52 -5.27 -16.15
CA VAL A 195 -42.97 -5.15 -17.55
C VAL A 195 -44.47 -5.23 -17.54
N PRO A 196 -45.21 -4.22 -18.04
CA PRO A 196 -46.65 -4.30 -18.16
C PRO A 196 -46.99 -5.42 -19.16
N ARG A 197 -47.72 -6.47 -18.71
CA ARG A 197 -48.29 -7.48 -19.58
C ARG A 197 -49.27 -6.82 -20.54
N PRO A 198 -49.16 -7.03 -21.87
CA PRO A 198 -50.19 -6.59 -22.81
C PRO A 198 -51.48 -7.37 -22.54
N ARG A 199 -52.59 -6.65 -22.35
CA ARG A 199 -53.93 -7.21 -22.33
C ARG A 199 -54.21 -7.79 -23.74
N ARG A 200 -54.48 -9.08 -23.81
CA ARG A 200 -55.05 -9.69 -25.02
C ARG A 200 -56.54 -9.34 -25.11
N PRO A 201 -57.05 -9.17 -26.35
CA PRO A 201 -58.43 -8.87 -26.62
C PRO A 201 -59.35 -10.03 -26.31
#